data_af73bcc2c86b46b644736c73d413e8b9
#
_entry.id   af73bcc2c86b46b644736c73d413e8b9
#
_cell.length_a   1.000
_cell.length_b   1.000
_cell.length_c   1.000
_cell.angle_alpha   90.00
_cell.angle_beta   90.00
_cell.angle_gamma   90.00
#
_symmetry.space_group_name_H-M   'P 1'
#
loop_
_entity.id
_entity.type
_entity.pdbx_description
1 polymer ?
#
loop_
_entity_poly.entity_id
_entity_poly.type
_entity_poly.pdbx_seq_one_letter_code
_entity_poly.pdbx_strand_id
1 'polypeptide(L)'
;MKLILSLAASLALISCASLAPPAAHGTVDHIVLIWQKRPGNAADRHALLAACADLRAIPGIKFLDAGTALASDRPIVDDSFDVGLTMRFDSVKSLRTYETDPRHLKKVNEVLKPQSKRIVVYDIMR
;
A
#
# COMPACT_ATOMS: atom_id res chain seq x y z
N MET A 1 -35.78 -61.74 4.67
CA MET A 1 -35.57 -60.68 3.69
C MET A 1 -35.42 -59.37 4.45
N LYS A 2 -34.16 -58.90 4.70
CA LYS A 2 -33.89 -57.68 5.45
C LYS A 2 -33.40 -56.60 4.45
N LEU A 3 -34.20 -55.55 4.26
CA LEU A 3 -33.86 -54.39 3.47
C LEU A 3 -32.90 -53.51 4.29
N ILE A 4 -31.68 -53.31 3.82
CA ILE A 4 -30.73 -52.34 4.35
C ILE A 4 -30.87 -51.05 3.56
N LEU A 5 -31.40 -50.02 4.21
CA LEU A 5 -31.54 -48.68 3.65
C LEU A 5 -30.24 -47.90 3.91
N SER A 6 -29.43 -47.76 2.87
CA SER A 6 -28.18 -46.94 2.96
C SER A 6 -28.52 -45.46 2.79
N LEU A 7 -28.38 -44.71 3.86
CA LEU A 7 -28.51 -43.24 3.88
C LEU A 7 -27.17 -42.63 3.46
N ALA A 8 -27.05 -42.17 2.25
CA ALA A 8 -25.87 -41.40 1.78
C ALA A 8 -26.00 -39.94 2.26
N ALA A 9 -25.19 -39.54 3.22
CA ALA A 9 -25.09 -38.16 3.67
C ALA A 9 -24.15 -37.39 2.71
N SER A 10 -24.73 -36.56 1.84
CA SER A 10 -23.98 -35.62 0.99
C SER A 10 -23.50 -34.42 1.80
N LEU A 11 -22.21 -34.36 2.08
CA LEU A 11 -21.56 -33.21 2.74
C LEU A 11 -21.34 -32.11 1.72
N ALA A 12 -22.20 -31.09 1.71
CA ALA A 12 -22.03 -29.90 0.88
C ALA A 12 -20.93 -29.00 1.50
N LEU A 13 -19.77 -28.94 0.86
CA LEU A 13 -18.72 -27.98 1.18
C LEU A 13 -19.17 -26.59 0.73
N ILE A 14 -19.64 -25.77 1.67
CA ILE A 14 -19.89 -24.34 1.42
C ILE A 14 -18.53 -23.65 1.36
N SER A 15 -18.04 -23.42 0.14
CA SER A 15 -16.88 -22.58 -0.08
C SER A 15 -17.28 -21.12 0.18
N CYS A 16 -16.87 -20.58 1.32
CA CYS A 16 -16.95 -19.15 1.58
C CYS A 16 -15.92 -18.43 0.71
N ALA A 17 -16.28 -18.13 -0.53
CA ALA A 17 -15.52 -17.15 -1.31
C ALA A 17 -15.71 -15.79 -0.64
N SER A 18 -14.65 -15.31 0.02
CA SER A 18 -14.59 -13.94 0.53
C SER A 18 -14.57 -13.00 -0.67
N LEU A 19 -15.73 -12.49 -1.06
CA LEU A 19 -15.85 -11.40 -2.03
C LEU A 19 -15.28 -10.14 -1.35
N ALA A 20 -14.09 -9.72 -1.78
CA ALA A 20 -13.61 -8.38 -1.43
C ALA A 20 -14.70 -7.36 -1.84
N PRO A 21 -15.06 -6.41 -0.96
CA PRO A 21 -16.06 -5.41 -1.31
C PRO A 21 -15.61 -4.66 -2.57
N PRO A 22 -16.53 -4.34 -3.51
CA PRO A 22 -16.19 -3.56 -4.68
C PRO A 22 -15.55 -2.24 -4.26
N ALA A 23 -14.46 -1.85 -4.96
CA ALA A 23 -13.81 -0.57 -4.70
C ALA A 23 -14.86 0.54 -4.84
N ALA A 24 -15.03 1.36 -3.80
CA ALA A 24 -15.97 2.48 -3.86
C ALA A 24 -15.51 3.43 -4.97
N HIS A 25 -16.37 3.71 -5.94
CA HIS A 25 -16.09 4.67 -7.01
C HIS A 25 -15.70 6.02 -6.41
N GLY A 26 -14.58 6.59 -6.89
CA GLY A 26 -14.05 7.86 -6.40
C GLY A 26 -12.94 7.72 -5.35
N THR A 27 -12.52 6.49 -5.02
CA THR A 27 -11.32 6.29 -4.19
C THR A 27 -10.05 6.62 -4.98
N VAL A 28 -9.00 7.03 -4.28
CA VAL A 28 -7.70 7.36 -4.86
C VAL A 28 -6.62 6.46 -4.27
N ASP A 29 -5.87 5.78 -5.13
CA ASP A 29 -4.62 5.15 -4.74
C ASP A 29 -3.46 6.14 -4.97
N HIS A 30 -2.74 6.48 -3.91
CA HIS A 30 -1.58 7.36 -3.90
C HIS A 30 -0.33 6.50 -3.72
N ILE A 31 0.48 6.41 -4.76
CA ILE A 31 1.68 5.57 -4.82
C ILE A 31 2.89 6.48 -4.85
N VAL A 32 3.83 6.27 -3.92
CA VAL A 32 5.06 7.05 -3.82
C VAL A 32 6.26 6.12 -3.95
N LEU A 33 7.14 6.41 -4.91
CA LEU A 33 8.40 5.71 -5.10
C LEU A 33 9.56 6.63 -4.73
N ILE A 34 10.48 6.12 -3.91
CA ILE A 34 11.58 6.89 -3.32
C ILE A 34 12.92 6.24 -3.67
N TRP A 35 13.83 7.03 -4.24
CA TRP A 35 15.24 6.69 -4.44
C TRP A 35 16.07 7.39 -3.39
N GLN A 36 16.87 6.66 -2.63
CA GLN A 36 17.72 7.19 -1.58
C GLN A 36 18.87 8.06 -2.13
N LYS A 37 19.32 9.06 -1.37
CA LYS A 37 20.57 9.78 -1.67
C LYS A 37 21.79 8.89 -1.57
N ARG A 38 21.79 7.97 -0.60
CA ARG A 38 22.84 6.97 -0.38
C ARG A 38 22.30 5.59 -0.75
N PRO A 39 22.42 5.16 -2.02
CA PRO A 39 21.89 3.87 -2.47
C PRO A 39 22.38 2.72 -1.59
N GLY A 40 21.49 1.81 -1.23
CA GLY A 40 21.81 0.63 -0.41
C GLY A 40 22.05 0.91 1.08
N ASN A 41 22.01 2.17 1.55
CA ASN A 41 22.20 2.46 2.97
C ASN A 41 21.00 1.96 3.80
N ALA A 42 21.23 0.94 4.62
CA ALA A 42 20.18 0.29 5.40
C ALA A 42 19.56 1.21 6.48
N ALA A 43 20.36 2.08 7.09
CA ALA A 43 19.86 3.00 8.11
C ALA A 43 18.92 4.06 7.52
N ASP A 44 19.26 4.61 6.34
CA ASP A 44 18.40 5.56 5.62
C ASP A 44 17.10 4.88 5.18
N ARG A 45 17.19 3.66 4.65
CA ARG A 45 16.01 2.89 4.25
C ARG A 45 15.08 2.62 5.43
N HIS A 46 15.62 2.23 6.57
CA HIS A 46 14.85 2.03 7.80
C HIS A 46 14.16 3.32 8.24
N ALA A 47 14.87 4.46 8.23
CA ALA A 47 14.29 5.76 8.58
C ALA A 47 13.18 6.19 7.62
N LEU A 48 13.34 5.96 6.30
CA LEU A 48 12.29 6.23 5.30
C LEU A 48 11.06 5.36 5.54
N LEU A 49 11.23 4.05 5.77
CA LEU A 49 10.11 3.13 6.05
C LEU A 49 9.38 3.52 7.34
N ALA A 50 10.11 3.88 8.40
CA ALA A 50 9.51 4.34 9.65
C ALA A 50 8.72 5.65 9.44
N ALA A 51 9.28 6.61 8.71
CA ALA A 51 8.59 7.86 8.40
C ALA A 51 7.31 7.62 7.59
N CYS A 52 7.33 6.70 6.62
CA CYS A 52 6.14 6.29 5.87
C CYS A 52 5.09 5.65 6.79
N ALA A 53 5.48 4.77 7.70
CA ALA A 53 4.57 4.12 8.64
C ALA A 53 3.87 5.13 9.59
N ASP A 54 4.60 6.16 10.04
CA ASP A 54 4.06 7.22 10.90
C ASP A 54 2.93 8.02 10.24
N LEU A 55 2.91 8.11 8.89
CA LEU A 55 1.85 8.80 8.16
C LEU A 55 0.48 8.16 8.37
N ARG A 56 0.42 6.89 8.77
CA ARG A 56 -0.83 6.16 9.05
C ARG A 56 -1.72 6.85 10.08
N ALA A 57 -1.14 7.66 10.98
CA ALA A 57 -1.87 8.41 12.00
C ALA A 57 -2.64 9.62 11.44
N ILE A 58 -2.44 9.97 10.16
CA ILE A 58 -3.14 11.11 9.53
C ILE A 58 -4.55 10.68 9.12
N PRO A 59 -5.60 11.45 9.50
CA PRO A 59 -6.97 11.12 9.13
C PRO A 59 -7.19 11.09 7.61
N GLY A 60 -8.13 10.25 7.18
CA GLY A 60 -8.50 10.10 5.77
C GLY A 60 -7.79 8.96 5.04
N ILE A 61 -6.70 8.45 5.58
CA ILE A 61 -6.01 7.26 5.04
C ILE A 61 -6.81 6.02 5.41
N LYS A 62 -7.28 5.27 4.40
CA LYS A 62 -8.00 4.00 4.57
C LYS A 62 -7.09 2.79 4.55
N PHE A 63 -5.99 2.91 3.84
CA PHE A 63 -4.96 1.89 3.73
C PHE A 63 -3.61 2.58 3.57
N LEU A 64 -2.59 2.03 4.19
CA LEU A 64 -1.20 2.41 3.99
C LEU A 64 -0.32 1.18 4.17
N ASP A 65 0.56 0.96 3.21
CA ASP A 65 1.65 -0.01 3.32
C ASP A 65 2.91 0.52 2.66
N ALA A 66 4.07 0.15 3.20
CA ALA A 66 5.36 0.56 2.68
C ALA A 66 6.34 -0.62 2.70
N GLY A 67 7.16 -0.68 1.66
CA GLY A 67 8.14 -1.75 1.50
C GLY A 67 9.30 -1.35 0.60
N THR A 68 10.12 -2.33 0.26
CA THR A 68 11.25 -2.16 -0.67
C THR A 68 10.94 -2.76 -2.02
N ALA A 69 11.68 -2.36 -3.06
CA ALA A 69 11.56 -2.97 -4.37
C ALA A 69 11.84 -4.48 -4.29
N LEU A 70 11.05 -5.26 -5.02
CA LEU A 70 11.32 -6.67 -5.28
C LEU A 70 12.19 -6.78 -6.54
N ALA A 71 13.40 -7.32 -6.39
CA ALA A 71 14.30 -7.54 -7.53
C ALA A 71 13.67 -8.43 -8.60
N SER A 72 13.85 -8.08 -9.87
CA SER A 72 13.22 -8.77 -10.99
C SER A 72 14.09 -8.76 -12.24
N ASP A 73 14.18 -9.92 -12.91
CA ASP A 73 14.84 -10.05 -14.22
C ASP A 73 13.91 -9.66 -15.40
N ARG A 74 12.67 -9.27 -15.11
CA ARG A 74 11.70 -8.92 -16.15
C ARG A 74 11.96 -7.49 -16.65
N PRO A 75 12.20 -7.27 -17.96
CA PRO A 75 12.54 -5.94 -18.51
C PRO A 75 11.48 -4.86 -18.28
N ILE A 76 10.22 -5.25 -18.05
CA ILE A 76 9.11 -4.32 -17.81
C ILE A 76 9.02 -3.87 -16.34
N VAL A 77 9.75 -4.51 -15.44
CA VAL A 77 9.71 -4.18 -14.00
C VAL A 77 10.79 -3.15 -13.71
N ASP A 78 10.37 -1.98 -13.22
CA ASP A 78 11.30 -0.99 -12.66
C ASP A 78 11.46 -1.25 -11.16
N ASP A 79 12.54 -1.92 -10.79
CA ASP A 79 12.93 -2.21 -9.41
C ASP A 79 14.04 -1.28 -8.89
N SER A 80 14.26 -0.16 -9.57
CA SER A 80 15.36 0.78 -9.27
C SER A 80 15.12 1.65 -8.04
N PHE A 81 13.89 1.69 -7.50
CA PHE A 81 13.57 2.46 -6.29
C PHE A 81 13.96 1.69 -5.02
N ASP A 82 14.20 2.44 -3.93
CA ASP A 82 14.60 1.85 -2.63
C ASP A 82 13.39 1.60 -1.71
N VAL A 83 12.42 2.51 -1.71
CA VAL A 83 11.20 2.43 -0.89
C VAL A 83 9.98 2.77 -1.72
N GLY A 84 8.96 1.91 -1.64
CA GLY A 84 7.63 2.14 -2.19
C GLY A 84 6.61 2.30 -1.07
N LEU A 85 5.70 3.26 -1.22
CA LEU A 85 4.59 3.52 -0.32
C LEU A 85 3.30 3.49 -1.14
N THR A 86 2.30 2.75 -0.68
CA THR A 86 0.96 2.74 -1.25
C THR A 86 -0.04 3.16 -0.20
N MET A 87 -0.86 4.14 -0.54
CA MET A 87 -1.97 4.61 0.31
C MET A 87 -3.27 4.59 -0.48
N ARG A 88 -4.38 4.47 0.24
CA ARG A 88 -5.73 4.65 -0.32
C ARG A 88 -6.50 5.67 0.47
N PHE A 89 -7.17 6.56 -0.27
CA PHE A 89 -8.10 7.57 0.25
C PHE A 89 -9.51 7.28 -0.28
N ASP A 90 -10.54 7.62 0.51
CA ASP A 90 -11.94 7.46 0.10
C ASP A 90 -12.39 8.48 -0.95
N SER A 91 -11.61 9.55 -1.16
CA SER A 91 -11.93 10.61 -2.10
C SER A 91 -10.70 11.46 -2.44
N VAL A 92 -10.78 12.20 -3.55
CA VAL A 92 -9.81 13.25 -3.90
C VAL A 92 -9.73 14.31 -2.79
N LYS A 93 -10.85 14.65 -2.17
CA LYS A 93 -10.90 15.63 -1.07
C LYS A 93 -10.03 15.15 0.11
N SER A 94 -10.14 13.89 0.50
CA SER A 94 -9.33 13.32 1.59
C SER A 94 -7.85 13.33 1.26
N LEU A 95 -7.47 13.00 0.01
CA LEU A 95 -6.08 13.11 -0.45
C LEU A 95 -5.59 14.56 -0.33
N ARG A 96 -6.34 15.56 -0.80
CA ARG A 96 -5.94 16.98 -0.73
C ARG A 96 -5.80 17.46 0.71
N THR A 97 -6.66 17.01 1.61
CA THR A 97 -6.54 17.29 3.05
C THR A 97 -5.25 16.70 3.63
N TYR A 98 -4.93 15.46 3.27
CA TYR A 98 -3.69 14.79 3.66
C TYR A 98 -2.44 15.54 3.16
N GLU A 99 -2.42 15.96 1.90
CA GLU A 99 -1.28 16.67 1.29
C GLU A 99 -0.90 17.96 2.04
N THR A 100 -1.90 18.63 2.63
CA THR A 100 -1.73 19.88 3.39
C THR A 100 -1.64 19.69 4.90
N ASP A 101 -1.79 18.46 5.41
CA ASP A 101 -1.70 18.16 6.84
C ASP A 101 -0.30 18.49 7.38
N PRO A 102 -0.18 19.25 8.50
CA PRO A 102 1.12 19.61 9.07
C PRO A 102 2.01 18.41 9.39
N ARG A 103 1.44 17.26 9.76
CA ARG A 103 2.19 16.03 10.05
C ARG A 103 2.81 15.44 8.77
N HIS A 104 2.06 15.46 7.66
CA HIS A 104 2.56 15.09 6.34
C HIS A 104 3.70 16.01 5.93
N LEU A 105 3.48 17.32 5.94
CA LEU A 105 4.49 18.31 5.55
C LEU A 105 5.76 18.21 6.39
N LYS A 106 5.63 17.98 7.71
CA LYS A 106 6.77 17.76 8.59
C LYS A 106 7.57 16.52 8.17
N LYS A 107 6.93 15.35 7.97
CA LYS A 107 7.62 14.13 7.53
C LYS A 107 8.30 14.30 6.18
N VAL A 108 7.62 14.92 5.23
CA VAL A 108 8.20 15.21 3.91
C VAL A 108 9.45 16.09 4.02
N ASN A 109 9.39 17.16 4.77
CA ASN A 109 10.49 18.14 4.84
C ASN A 109 11.64 17.69 5.73
N GLU A 110 11.38 17.00 6.85
CA GLU A 110 12.41 16.60 7.80
C GLU A 110 13.04 15.24 7.51
N VAL A 111 12.34 14.33 6.82
CA VAL A 111 12.83 12.96 6.60
C VAL A 111 12.85 12.59 5.11
N LEU A 112 11.71 12.65 4.42
CA LEU A 112 11.64 12.10 3.07
C LEU A 112 12.54 12.85 2.10
N LYS A 113 12.37 14.16 1.95
CA LYS A 113 13.19 14.98 1.05
C LYS A 113 14.69 14.96 1.39
N PRO A 114 15.13 15.14 2.67
CA PRO A 114 16.54 15.13 3.00
C PRO A 114 17.25 13.83 2.65
N GLN A 115 16.57 12.68 2.74
CA GLN A 115 17.15 11.36 2.48
C GLN A 115 16.95 10.86 1.04
N SER A 116 16.17 11.57 0.22
CA SER A 116 15.86 11.16 -1.15
C SER A 116 16.61 11.98 -2.18
N LYS A 117 17.12 11.31 -3.22
CA LYS A 117 17.58 11.96 -4.45
C LYS A 117 16.45 12.18 -5.46
N ARG A 118 15.40 11.36 -5.37
CA ARG A 118 14.22 11.40 -6.24
C ARG A 118 13.02 10.87 -5.48
N ILE A 119 11.87 11.50 -5.69
CA ILE A 119 10.55 11.02 -5.26
C ILE A 119 9.62 11.14 -6.47
N VAL A 120 8.86 10.09 -6.75
CA VAL A 120 7.83 10.06 -7.80
C VAL A 120 6.51 9.66 -7.17
N VAL A 121 5.45 10.34 -7.55
CA VAL A 121 4.09 10.11 -7.05
C VAL A 121 3.17 9.78 -8.22
N TYR A 122 2.32 8.77 -8.02
CA TYR A 122 1.23 8.42 -8.92
C TYR A 122 -0.08 8.42 -8.14
N ASP A 123 -1.05 9.22 -8.61
CA ASP A 123 -2.42 9.25 -8.10
C ASP A 123 -3.34 8.56 -9.09
N ILE A 124 -3.97 7.46 -8.69
CA ILE A 124 -4.83 6.64 -9.54
C ILE A 124 -6.26 6.71 -9.01
N MET A 125 -7.17 7.22 -9.84
CA MET A 125 -8.61 7.19 -9.57
C MET A 125 -9.21 5.81 -9.81
N ARG A 126 -10.11 5.39 -8.91
CA ARG A 126 -10.89 4.14 -9.04
C ARG A 126 -12.38 4.42 -9.05
#